data_06da699df57ca8a881c071ff3b1d515a
#
_entry.id   06da699df57ca8a881c071ff3b1d515a
#
_cell.length_a   1.000
_cell.length_b   1.000
_cell.length_c   1.000
_cell.angle_alpha   90.00
_cell.angle_beta   90.00
_cell.angle_gamma   90.00
#
_symmetry.space_group_name_H-M   'P 1'
#
loop_
_entity.id
_entity.type
_entity.pdbx_description
1 polymer ?
#
loop_
_entity_poly.entity_id
_entity_poly.type
_entity_poly.pdbx_seq_one_letter_code
_entity_poly.pdbx_strand_id
1 'polypeptide(L)'
;MKDIKSYETETKSIGSGQVLSCAYSCEKAKLVLKEMINELVLDLFEKMVMTDQIVLTVEYDTENLKSNYKGEISTDMYGRKIPKHAHGTRNLEEWSASGKKIMKAGLSLYDEIVDPVLSIRKLYVTANHIISNTKAEEKKQYQQISMFDLIQAENEGQEKVDIKRDDIREKNLQKAELEIKKRFGKNAIMRGISLEKGATAKERNDQIGGHKA
;
A
#
# COMPACT_ATOMS: atom_id res chain seq x y z
N MET A 1 -18.60 -29.17 -7.79
CA MET A 1 -18.93 -27.73 -7.62
C MET A 1 -19.12 -27.29 -6.17
N LYS A 2 -19.44 -28.17 -5.21
CA LYS A 2 -19.53 -27.82 -3.78
C LYS A 2 -18.14 -27.46 -3.16
N ASP A 3 -17.10 -28.18 -3.57
CA ASP A 3 -15.76 -28.05 -2.98
C ASP A 3 -15.07 -26.71 -3.30
N ILE A 4 -15.41 -26.04 -4.42
CA ILE A 4 -14.86 -24.73 -4.79
C ILE A 4 -15.46 -23.60 -3.92
N LYS A 5 -16.68 -23.76 -3.43
CA LYS A 5 -17.34 -22.74 -2.58
C LYS A 5 -16.91 -22.81 -1.11
N SER A 6 -16.32 -23.92 -0.68
CA SER A 6 -15.82 -24.13 0.69
C SER A 6 -14.33 -23.90 0.85
N TYR A 7 -13.60 -23.60 -0.25
CA TYR A 7 -12.18 -23.31 -0.20
C TYR A 7 -11.95 -21.89 0.34
N GLU A 8 -11.52 -21.80 1.59
CA GLU A 8 -10.99 -20.56 2.16
C GLU A 8 -9.46 -20.58 2.01
N THR A 9 -8.90 -19.58 1.35
CA THR A 9 -7.46 -19.43 1.29
C THR A 9 -6.92 -19.15 2.69
N GLU A 10 -5.87 -19.86 3.09
CA GLU A 10 -5.21 -19.66 4.40
C GLU A 10 -4.63 -18.26 4.55
N THR A 11 -4.18 -17.67 3.45
CA THR A 11 -3.63 -16.31 3.42
C THR A 11 -4.53 -15.39 2.61
N LYS A 12 -5.05 -14.37 3.27
CA LYS A 12 -5.84 -13.32 2.62
C LYS A 12 -4.94 -12.12 2.33
N SER A 13 -5.07 -11.53 1.15
CA SER A 13 -4.37 -10.32 0.74
C SER A 13 -5.33 -9.32 0.10
N ILE A 14 -5.01 -8.03 0.21
CA ILE A 14 -5.69 -6.94 -0.48
C ILE A 14 -4.61 -6.14 -1.22
N GLY A 15 -4.79 -5.94 -2.51
CA GLY A 15 -3.81 -5.22 -3.30
C GLY A 15 -4.44 -4.52 -4.49
N SER A 16 -3.69 -3.61 -5.06
CA SER A 16 -4.04 -2.92 -6.29
C SER A 16 -2.83 -2.82 -7.22
N GLY A 17 -3.09 -2.82 -8.52
CA GLY A 17 -2.09 -2.59 -9.55
C GLY A 17 -2.50 -1.45 -10.46
N GLN A 18 -1.52 -0.72 -10.97
CA GLN A 18 -1.73 0.34 -11.93
C GLN A 18 -0.74 0.29 -13.07
N VAL A 19 -1.24 0.32 -14.30
CA VAL A 19 -0.45 0.57 -15.51
C VAL A 19 -0.48 2.07 -15.77
N LEU A 20 0.70 2.68 -15.86
CA LEU A 20 0.84 4.10 -16.15
C LEU A 20 0.63 4.37 -17.64
N SER A 21 0.03 5.49 -18.01
CA SER A 21 -0.26 5.86 -19.40
C SER A 21 1.01 6.03 -20.25
N CYS A 22 2.10 6.44 -19.63
CA CYS A 22 3.43 6.57 -20.24
C CYS A 22 4.51 6.16 -19.24
N ALA A 23 5.76 6.14 -19.66
CA ALA A 23 6.91 5.96 -18.79
C ALA A 23 7.01 7.12 -17.78
N TYR A 24 7.05 6.80 -16.49
CA TYR A 24 7.18 7.78 -15.41
C TYR A 24 8.58 7.74 -14.82
N SER A 25 9.10 8.91 -14.43
CA SER A 25 10.29 8.96 -13.60
C SER A 25 10.03 8.36 -12.21
N CYS A 26 11.08 7.96 -11.51
CA CYS A 26 10.99 7.42 -10.15
C CYS A 26 10.16 8.32 -9.24
N GLU A 27 10.37 9.64 -9.24
CA GLU A 27 9.63 10.61 -8.41
C GLU A 27 8.13 10.65 -8.73
N LYS A 28 7.77 10.67 -10.02
CA LYS A 28 6.36 10.64 -10.43
C LYS A 28 5.68 9.33 -10.08
N ALA A 29 6.37 8.20 -10.26
CA ALA A 29 5.85 6.90 -9.89
C ALA A 29 5.69 6.76 -8.36
N LYS A 30 6.60 7.35 -7.57
CA LYS A 30 6.48 7.44 -6.11
C LYS A 30 5.24 8.22 -5.67
N LEU A 31 4.87 9.28 -6.40
CA LEU A 31 3.62 10.02 -6.17
C LEU A 31 2.40 9.11 -6.36
N VAL A 32 2.35 8.37 -7.46
CA VAL A 32 1.28 7.41 -7.74
C VAL A 32 1.23 6.31 -6.68
N LEU A 33 2.38 5.80 -6.24
CA LEU A 33 2.43 4.82 -5.14
C LEU A 33 1.81 5.37 -3.85
N LYS A 34 2.07 6.64 -3.50
CA LYS A 34 1.42 7.27 -2.32
C LYS A 34 -0.11 7.29 -2.46
N GLU A 35 -0.62 7.57 -3.65
CA GLU A 35 -2.06 7.51 -3.93
C GLU A 35 -2.62 6.09 -3.76
N MET A 36 -1.92 5.10 -4.32
CA MET A 36 -2.32 3.68 -4.22
C MET A 36 -2.31 3.20 -2.77
N ILE A 37 -1.30 3.57 -1.97
CA ILE A 37 -1.25 3.23 -0.55
C ILE A 37 -2.39 3.89 0.22
N ASN A 38 -2.73 5.14 -0.07
CA ASN A 38 -3.88 5.80 0.58
C ASN A 38 -5.20 5.06 0.31
N GLU A 39 -5.41 4.58 -0.92
CA GLU A 39 -6.60 3.79 -1.24
C GLU A 39 -6.57 2.43 -0.55
N LEU A 40 -5.41 1.75 -0.55
CA LEU A 40 -5.24 0.48 0.14
C LEU A 40 -5.59 0.61 1.64
N VAL A 41 -5.16 1.68 2.29
CA VAL A 41 -5.48 1.97 3.70
C VAL A 41 -6.99 2.16 3.91
N LEU A 42 -7.67 2.88 3.02
CA LEU A 42 -9.11 3.04 3.10
C LEU A 42 -9.86 1.71 2.89
N ASP A 43 -9.37 0.86 1.99
CA ASP A 43 -9.91 -0.48 1.77
C ASP A 43 -9.75 -1.39 3.00
N LEU A 44 -8.58 -1.34 3.65
CA LEU A 44 -8.35 -2.07 4.91
C LEU A 44 -9.30 -1.59 6.00
N PHE A 45 -9.45 -0.27 6.13
CA PHE A 45 -10.34 0.34 7.11
C PHE A 45 -11.81 -0.01 6.85
N GLU A 46 -12.26 0.08 5.60
CA GLU A 46 -13.64 -0.26 5.20
C GLU A 46 -13.98 -1.72 5.50
N LYS A 47 -13.03 -2.63 5.26
CA LYS A 47 -13.19 -4.06 5.50
C LYS A 47 -12.93 -4.48 6.95
N MET A 48 -12.62 -3.54 7.83
CA MET A 48 -12.33 -3.80 9.24
C MET A 48 -11.21 -4.83 9.43
N VAL A 49 -10.11 -4.70 8.67
CA VAL A 49 -8.98 -5.64 8.69
C VAL A 49 -7.66 -4.90 8.86
N MET A 50 -6.65 -5.65 9.30
CA MET A 50 -5.28 -5.20 9.49
C MET A 50 -4.31 -6.08 8.71
N THR A 51 -3.12 -5.55 8.45
CA THR A 51 -1.99 -6.25 7.84
C THR A 51 -0.74 -6.09 8.69
N ASP A 52 0.19 -7.03 8.59
CA ASP A 52 1.55 -6.94 9.14
C ASP A 52 2.62 -6.88 8.05
N GLN A 53 2.23 -6.91 6.75
CA GLN A 53 3.19 -6.99 5.67
C GLN A 53 2.72 -6.23 4.42
N ILE A 54 3.62 -5.43 3.84
CA ILE A 54 3.43 -4.77 2.56
C ILE A 54 4.38 -5.37 1.53
N VAL A 55 3.83 -5.70 0.37
CA VAL A 55 4.59 -6.17 -0.80
C VAL A 55 4.48 -5.13 -1.89
N LEU A 56 5.60 -4.83 -2.53
CA LEU A 56 5.68 -3.89 -3.64
C LEU A 56 6.35 -4.56 -4.83
N THR A 57 5.76 -4.39 -6.01
CA THR A 57 6.36 -4.76 -7.28
C THR A 57 6.30 -3.57 -8.23
N VAL A 58 7.43 -3.24 -8.84
CA VAL A 58 7.59 -2.12 -9.77
C VAL A 58 8.15 -2.63 -11.08
N GLU A 59 7.38 -2.52 -12.16
CA GLU A 59 7.83 -2.90 -13.49
C GLU A 59 8.32 -1.68 -14.25
N TYR A 60 9.52 -1.80 -14.79
CA TYR A 60 10.16 -0.75 -15.59
C TYR A 60 9.65 -0.73 -17.02
N ASP A 61 9.76 0.43 -17.66
CA ASP A 61 9.37 0.59 -19.06
C ASP A 61 10.39 -0.08 -20.01
N THR A 62 9.91 -0.62 -21.13
CA THR A 62 10.73 -1.21 -22.18
C THR A 62 11.68 -0.20 -22.84
N GLU A 63 11.37 1.09 -22.77
CA GLU A 63 12.24 2.15 -23.31
C GLU A 63 13.63 2.16 -22.65
N ASN A 64 13.73 1.72 -21.40
CA ASN A 64 15.02 1.59 -20.71
C ASN A 64 16.00 0.68 -21.44
N LEU A 65 15.52 -0.30 -22.21
CA LEU A 65 16.38 -1.22 -22.98
C LEU A 65 17.07 -0.54 -24.18
N LYS A 66 16.54 0.61 -24.63
CA LYS A 66 17.11 1.35 -25.78
C LYS A 66 18.39 2.11 -25.43
N SER A 67 18.64 2.38 -24.15
CA SER A 67 19.71 3.24 -23.62
C SER A 67 20.90 2.47 -23.05
N ASN A 68 21.39 1.41 -23.74
CA ASN A 68 22.53 0.59 -23.29
C ASN A 68 22.36 0.03 -21.85
N TYR A 69 21.16 -0.49 -21.58
CA TYR A 69 20.82 -1.07 -20.28
C TYR A 69 21.75 -2.25 -19.95
N LYS A 70 22.39 -2.20 -18.77
CA LYS A 70 23.34 -3.23 -18.30
C LYS A 70 22.76 -4.13 -17.20
N GLY A 71 21.50 -3.90 -16.78
CA GLY A 71 20.85 -4.68 -15.74
C GLY A 71 20.31 -6.01 -16.25
N GLU A 72 19.68 -6.75 -15.35
CA GLU A 72 19.04 -8.03 -15.69
C GLU A 72 17.79 -7.81 -16.55
N ILE A 73 17.61 -8.67 -17.55
CA ILE A 73 16.48 -8.65 -18.47
C ILE A 73 15.59 -9.87 -18.17
N SER A 74 14.30 -9.64 -18.06
CA SER A 74 13.28 -10.69 -17.97
C SER A 74 12.39 -10.68 -19.22
N THR A 75 11.54 -11.69 -19.35
CA THR A 75 10.55 -11.78 -20.42
C THR A 75 9.17 -11.71 -19.84
N ASP A 76 8.32 -10.83 -20.35
CA ASP A 76 6.91 -10.74 -19.89
C ASP A 76 6.06 -11.91 -20.45
N MET A 77 4.79 -11.98 -20.03
CA MET A 77 3.86 -13.03 -20.47
C MET A 77 3.56 -12.99 -22.00
N TYR A 78 3.91 -11.92 -22.68
CA TYR A 78 3.77 -11.77 -24.13
C TYR A 78 5.06 -12.04 -24.89
N GLY A 79 6.13 -12.54 -24.23
CA GLY A 79 7.42 -12.81 -24.83
C GLY A 79 8.29 -11.58 -25.08
N ARG A 80 7.93 -10.40 -24.58
CA ARG A 80 8.71 -9.17 -24.75
C ARG A 80 9.80 -9.07 -23.71
N LYS A 81 11.00 -8.66 -24.15
CA LYS A 81 12.09 -8.34 -23.21
C LYS A 81 11.75 -7.06 -22.44
N ILE A 82 11.90 -7.11 -21.14
CA ILE A 82 11.72 -6.00 -20.22
C ILE A 82 12.86 -5.98 -19.20
N PRO A 83 13.24 -4.83 -18.63
CA PRO A 83 14.13 -4.82 -17.48
C PRO A 83 13.50 -5.64 -16.35
N LYS A 84 14.33 -6.37 -15.58
CA LYS A 84 13.83 -7.13 -14.43
C LYS A 84 13.11 -6.19 -13.47
N HIS A 85 11.90 -6.55 -13.08
CA HIS A 85 11.10 -5.76 -12.15
C HIS A 85 11.76 -5.69 -10.76
N ALA A 86 11.58 -4.58 -10.06
CA ALA A 86 11.90 -4.47 -8.66
C ALA A 86 10.76 -5.11 -7.83
N HIS A 87 11.12 -5.95 -6.88
CA HIS A 87 10.18 -6.62 -5.99
C HIS A 87 10.73 -6.67 -4.58
N GLY A 88 9.89 -6.40 -3.60
CA GLY A 88 10.28 -6.48 -2.21
C GLY A 88 9.10 -6.57 -1.27
N THR A 89 9.44 -6.90 -0.02
CA THR A 89 8.49 -7.09 1.05
C THR A 89 8.98 -6.37 2.30
N ARG A 90 8.07 -5.69 3.00
CA ARG A 90 8.34 -5.03 4.26
C ARG A 90 7.35 -5.48 5.32
N ASN A 91 7.86 -6.06 6.40
CA ASN A 91 7.05 -6.37 7.57
C ASN A 91 6.84 -5.11 8.40
N LEU A 92 5.65 -4.98 8.97
CA LEU A 92 5.33 -4.01 10.00
C LEU A 92 5.68 -4.63 11.37
N GLU A 93 6.04 -3.80 12.32
CA GLU A 93 6.37 -4.25 13.70
C GLU A 93 5.14 -4.89 14.38
N GLU A 94 3.95 -4.46 13.99
CA GLU A 94 2.67 -4.95 14.51
C GLU A 94 1.58 -4.94 13.44
N TRP A 95 0.53 -5.71 13.65
CA TRP A 95 -0.70 -5.66 12.86
C TRP A 95 -1.30 -4.26 12.90
N SER A 96 -1.50 -3.66 11.72
CA SER A 96 -1.95 -2.28 11.63
C SER A 96 -2.82 -2.01 10.41
N ALA A 97 -3.73 -1.05 10.54
CA ALA A 97 -4.43 -0.37 9.46
C ALA A 97 -4.08 1.13 9.43
N SER A 98 -3.05 1.56 10.19
CA SER A 98 -2.61 2.95 10.21
C SER A 98 -2.01 3.36 8.87
N GLY A 99 -2.56 4.39 8.26
CA GLY A 99 -2.05 4.95 7.02
C GLY A 99 -0.64 5.50 7.15
N LYS A 100 -0.29 6.06 8.32
CA LYS A 100 1.06 6.57 8.60
C LYS A 100 2.08 5.43 8.57
N LYS A 101 1.80 4.30 9.26
CA LYS A 101 2.70 3.14 9.34
C LYS A 101 2.85 2.47 7.98
N ILE A 102 1.75 2.21 7.30
CA ILE A 102 1.73 1.57 5.97
C ILE A 102 2.41 2.45 4.93
N MET A 103 2.15 3.76 4.93
CA MET A 103 2.80 4.73 4.04
C MET A 103 4.32 4.75 4.25
N LYS A 104 4.77 4.85 5.51
CA LYS A 104 6.20 4.84 5.84
C LYS A 104 6.87 3.56 5.36
N ALA A 105 6.25 2.39 5.62
CA ALA A 105 6.78 1.10 5.19
C ALA A 105 6.86 0.98 3.66
N GLY A 106 5.78 1.35 2.96
CA GLY A 106 5.73 1.28 1.50
C GLY A 106 6.72 2.22 0.81
N LEU A 107 6.87 3.45 1.29
CA LEU A 107 7.83 4.40 0.73
C LEU A 107 9.27 4.04 1.03
N SER A 108 9.57 3.57 2.25
CA SER A 108 10.90 3.07 2.59
C SER A 108 11.29 1.87 1.73
N LEU A 109 10.35 0.93 1.49
CA LEU A 109 10.56 -0.20 0.60
C LEU A 109 10.80 0.25 -0.84
N TYR A 110 10.02 1.22 -1.33
CA TYR A 110 10.19 1.79 -2.67
C TYR A 110 11.60 2.37 -2.86
N ASP A 111 12.07 3.19 -1.92
CA ASP A 111 13.39 3.82 -1.97
C ASP A 111 14.55 2.81 -1.91
N GLU A 112 14.31 1.64 -1.31
CA GLU A 112 15.31 0.58 -1.21
C GLU A 112 15.42 -0.26 -2.49
N ILE A 113 14.28 -0.60 -3.12
CA ILE A 113 14.28 -1.58 -4.21
C ILE A 113 14.29 -0.97 -5.62
N VAL A 114 13.87 0.29 -5.77
CA VAL A 114 13.69 0.92 -7.09
C VAL A 114 14.97 1.58 -7.56
N ASP A 115 15.38 1.27 -8.78
CA ASP A 115 16.47 1.97 -9.46
C ASP A 115 15.97 3.37 -9.91
N PRO A 116 16.52 4.47 -9.35
CA PRO A 116 16.05 5.82 -9.63
C PRO A 116 16.33 6.30 -11.07
N VAL A 117 17.21 5.63 -11.80
CA VAL A 117 17.58 5.98 -13.19
C VAL A 117 16.58 5.45 -14.20
N LEU A 118 15.86 4.36 -13.84
CA LEU A 118 14.96 3.68 -14.75
C LEU A 118 13.56 4.31 -14.74
N SER A 119 12.97 4.41 -15.91
CA SER A 119 11.57 4.80 -16.05
C SER A 119 10.64 3.62 -15.72
N ILE A 120 9.51 3.93 -15.07
CA ILE A 120 8.57 2.97 -14.51
C ILE A 120 7.30 2.92 -15.36
N ARG A 121 6.74 1.73 -15.54
CA ARG A 121 5.53 1.48 -16.32
C ARG A 121 4.37 0.95 -15.50
N LYS A 122 4.64 0.14 -14.46
CA LYS A 122 3.59 -0.44 -13.64
C LYS A 122 3.99 -0.47 -12.16
N LEU A 123 2.99 -0.36 -11.32
CA LEU A 123 3.10 -0.43 -9.87
C LEU A 123 2.07 -1.42 -9.33
N TYR A 124 2.48 -2.25 -8.39
CA TYR A 124 1.60 -3.13 -7.63
C TYR A 124 1.93 -3.01 -6.15
N VAL A 125 0.94 -2.75 -5.35
CA VAL A 125 1.06 -2.73 -3.88
C VAL A 125 0.04 -3.67 -3.28
N THR A 126 0.49 -4.50 -2.34
CA THR A 126 -0.34 -5.51 -1.70
C THR A 126 -0.10 -5.54 -0.20
N ALA A 127 -1.17 -5.53 0.57
CA ALA A 127 -1.17 -5.86 1.99
C ALA A 127 -1.44 -7.36 2.13
N ASN A 128 -0.48 -8.08 2.71
CA ASN A 128 -0.56 -9.52 2.95
C ASN A 128 -0.97 -9.83 4.40
N HIS A 129 -1.22 -11.10 4.66
CA HIS A 129 -1.57 -11.64 5.99
C HIS A 129 -2.75 -10.92 6.61
N ILE A 130 -3.80 -10.67 5.83
CA ILE A 130 -4.97 -9.91 6.29
C ILE A 130 -5.72 -10.67 7.39
N ILE A 131 -5.92 -10.01 8.53
CA ILE A 131 -6.76 -10.51 9.64
C ILE A 131 -7.81 -9.49 10.05
N SER A 132 -8.91 -9.95 10.66
CA SER A 132 -9.91 -9.05 11.22
C SER A 132 -9.37 -8.28 12.43
N ASN A 133 -9.88 -7.08 12.68
CA ASN A 133 -9.49 -6.26 13.83
C ASN A 133 -9.62 -7.04 15.16
N THR A 134 -10.69 -7.83 15.33
CA THR A 134 -10.91 -8.66 16.52
C THR A 134 -9.80 -9.68 16.74
N LYS A 135 -9.41 -10.41 15.69
CA LYS A 135 -8.29 -11.39 15.75
C LYS A 135 -6.94 -10.71 15.98
N ALA A 136 -6.75 -9.48 15.48
CA ALA A 136 -5.53 -8.71 15.73
C ALA A 136 -5.42 -8.29 17.20
N GLU A 137 -6.53 -7.89 17.82
CA GLU A 137 -6.59 -7.53 19.24
C GLU A 137 -6.33 -8.75 20.14
N GLU A 138 -6.91 -9.91 19.80
CA GLU A 138 -6.63 -11.17 20.50
C GLU A 138 -5.13 -11.53 20.43
N LYS A 139 -4.51 -11.44 19.26
CA LYS A 139 -3.06 -11.72 19.13
C LYS A 139 -2.19 -10.74 19.93
N LYS A 140 -2.56 -9.47 20.03
CA LYS A 140 -1.86 -8.49 20.88
C LYS A 140 -1.93 -8.87 22.36
N GLN A 141 -3.04 -9.44 22.80
CA GLN A 141 -3.26 -9.84 24.20
C GLN A 141 -2.39 -11.04 24.62
N TYR A 142 -2.00 -11.90 23.64
CA TYR A 142 -1.12 -13.06 23.87
C TYR A 142 0.38 -12.76 23.71
N GLN A 143 0.78 -11.54 23.34
CA GLN A 143 2.20 -11.17 23.37
C GLN A 143 2.64 -11.05 24.82
N GLN A 144 3.56 -11.92 25.23
CA GLN A 144 4.15 -11.92 26.56
C GLN A 144 4.87 -10.57 26.77
N ILE A 145 4.34 -9.77 27.70
CA ILE A 145 4.97 -8.50 28.07
C ILE A 145 6.29 -8.85 28.75
N SER A 146 7.40 -8.44 28.14
CA SER A 146 8.72 -8.58 28.74
C SER A 146 8.80 -7.71 29.99
N MET A 147 9.52 -8.20 31.02
CA MET A 147 9.79 -7.43 32.23
C MET A 147 10.51 -6.09 31.93
N PHE A 148 11.28 -6.05 30.83
CA PHE A 148 11.90 -4.83 30.31
C PHE A 148 10.88 -3.83 29.76
N ASP A 149 9.80 -4.30 29.12
CA ASP A 149 8.74 -3.43 28.58
C ASP A 149 7.96 -2.75 29.70
N LEU A 150 7.85 -3.38 30.89
CA LEU A 150 7.22 -2.79 32.07
C LEU A 150 8.06 -1.64 32.67
N ILE A 151 9.37 -1.77 32.69
CA ILE A 151 10.29 -0.73 33.19
C ILE A 151 10.35 0.47 32.24
N GLN A 152 10.31 0.24 30.92
CA GLN A 152 10.20 1.31 29.92
C GLN A 152 8.83 2.01 29.95
N ALA A 153 7.75 1.29 30.24
CA ALA A 153 6.40 1.84 30.28
C ALA A 153 6.20 2.93 31.35
N GLU A 154 6.95 2.89 32.47
CA GLU A 154 6.91 3.91 33.52
C GLU A 154 7.53 5.25 33.06
N ASN A 155 8.51 5.22 32.16
CA ASN A 155 9.18 6.42 31.65
C ASN A 155 8.53 7.02 30.38
N GLU A 156 7.69 6.28 29.68
CA GLU A 156 7.09 6.66 28.38
C GLU A 156 5.60 7.09 28.47
N GLY A 157 5.09 7.35 29.66
CA GLY A 157 3.64 7.59 29.89
C GLY A 157 3.04 8.70 29.01
N GLN A 158 3.79 9.75 28.74
CA GLN A 158 3.31 10.91 27.95
C GLN A 158 3.31 10.62 26.45
N GLU A 159 4.35 9.95 25.95
CA GLU A 159 4.52 9.61 24.53
C GLU A 159 3.46 8.58 24.07
N LYS A 160 3.11 7.60 24.91
CA LYS A 160 2.04 6.63 24.64
C LYS A 160 0.64 7.25 24.61
N VAL A 161 0.39 8.32 25.37
CA VAL A 161 -0.87 9.06 25.35
C VAL A 161 -1.01 9.83 24.05
N ASP A 162 0.05 10.46 23.57
CA ASP A 162 0.04 11.23 22.33
C ASP A 162 -0.08 10.31 21.11
N ILE A 163 0.58 9.15 21.09
CA ILE A 163 0.42 8.12 20.04
C ILE A 163 -1.04 7.63 19.98
N LYS A 164 -1.67 7.32 21.12
CA LYS A 164 -3.09 6.91 21.15
C LYS A 164 -4.04 7.99 20.65
N ARG A 165 -3.78 9.27 20.97
CA ARG A 165 -4.59 10.40 20.46
C ARG A 165 -4.45 10.54 18.94
N ASP A 166 -3.24 10.38 18.42
CA ASP A 166 -2.95 10.43 16.99
C ASP A 166 -3.64 9.28 16.24
N ASP A 167 -3.61 8.07 16.79
CA ASP A 167 -4.30 6.91 16.21
C ASP A 167 -5.82 7.10 16.18
N ILE A 168 -6.42 7.65 17.24
CA ILE A 168 -7.86 7.97 17.28
C ILE A 168 -8.20 9.03 16.24
N ARG A 169 -7.39 10.08 16.15
CA ARG A 169 -7.57 11.16 15.16
C ARG A 169 -7.49 10.63 13.74
N GLU A 170 -6.52 9.76 13.46
CA GLU A 170 -6.34 9.12 12.16
C GLU A 170 -7.55 8.25 11.78
N LYS A 171 -8.03 7.41 12.70
CA LYS A 171 -9.25 6.59 12.50
C LYS A 171 -10.49 7.44 12.21
N ASN A 172 -10.67 8.53 12.94
CA ASN A 172 -11.80 9.44 12.71
C ASN A 172 -11.72 10.14 11.35
N LEU A 173 -10.50 10.50 10.92
CA LEU A 173 -10.27 11.10 9.60
C LEU A 173 -10.57 10.09 8.48
N GLN A 174 -10.08 8.85 8.60
CA GLN A 174 -10.35 7.77 7.63
C GLN A 174 -11.84 7.47 7.53
N LYS A 175 -12.54 7.45 8.68
CA LYS A 175 -14.00 7.25 8.71
C LYS A 175 -14.72 8.37 7.96
N ALA A 176 -14.40 9.63 8.26
CA ALA A 176 -15.00 10.78 7.61
C ALA A 176 -14.71 10.80 6.10
N GLU A 177 -13.46 10.52 5.68
CA GLU A 177 -13.07 10.42 4.28
C GLU A 177 -13.89 9.34 3.55
N LEU A 178 -14.03 8.16 4.17
CA LEU A 178 -14.80 7.05 3.60
C LEU A 178 -16.30 7.39 3.47
N GLU A 179 -16.90 8.01 4.48
CA GLU A 179 -18.30 8.43 4.47
C GLU A 179 -18.57 9.47 3.37
N ILE A 180 -17.68 10.44 3.20
CA ILE A 180 -17.78 11.44 2.12
C ILE A 180 -17.68 10.76 0.76
N LYS A 181 -16.69 9.88 0.56
CA LYS A 181 -16.51 9.16 -0.71
C LYS A 181 -17.68 8.25 -1.04
N LYS A 182 -18.28 7.59 -0.04
CA LYS A 182 -19.49 6.77 -0.25
C LYS A 182 -20.71 7.59 -0.64
N ARG A 183 -20.86 8.77 -0.06
CA ARG A 183 -22.05 9.60 -0.25
C ARG A 183 -21.99 10.46 -1.51
N PHE A 184 -20.81 10.97 -1.85
CA PHE A 184 -20.65 11.99 -2.89
C PHE A 184 -19.73 11.52 -4.03
N GLY A 185 -19.21 10.28 -3.98
CA GLY A 185 -18.31 9.72 -4.99
C GLY A 185 -16.84 9.79 -4.61
N LYS A 186 -16.03 8.96 -5.27
CA LYS A 186 -14.61 8.77 -4.94
C LYS A 186 -13.77 10.05 -5.05
N ASN A 187 -14.16 10.97 -5.94
CA ASN A 187 -13.46 12.23 -6.17
C ASN A 187 -13.98 13.40 -5.31
N ALA A 188 -15.00 13.18 -4.45
CA ALA A 188 -15.59 14.24 -3.62
C ALA A 188 -14.62 14.82 -2.59
N ILE A 189 -13.68 14.02 -2.12
CA ILE A 189 -12.58 14.44 -1.26
C ILE A 189 -11.29 13.81 -1.76
N MET A 190 -10.25 14.62 -1.95
CA MET A 190 -8.95 14.19 -2.43
C MET A 190 -7.85 14.80 -1.57
N ARG A 191 -6.75 14.09 -1.39
CA ARG A 191 -5.56 14.64 -0.73
C ARG A 191 -4.84 15.60 -1.68
N GLY A 192 -4.21 16.65 -1.15
CA GLY A 192 -3.50 17.65 -1.96
C GLY A 192 -2.48 17.04 -2.93
N ILE A 193 -1.84 15.93 -2.53
CA ILE A 193 -0.91 15.17 -3.36
C ILE A 193 -1.53 14.68 -4.68
N SER A 194 -2.82 14.38 -4.70
CA SER A 194 -3.54 13.94 -5.92
C SER A 194 -3.85 15.07 -6.89
N LEU A 195 -3.45 16.31 -6.56
CA LEU A 195 -3.53 17.48 -7.44
C LEU A 195 -2.17 17.81 -8.07
N GLU A 196 -1.11 17.11 -7.68
CA GLU A 196 0.21 17.32 -8.24
C GLU A 196 0.33 16.80 -9.67
N LYS A 197 1.27 17.39 -10.43
CA LYS A 197 1.52 17.00 -11.81
C LYS A 197 2.07 15.56 -11.87
N GLY A 198 1.30 14.66 -12.46
CA GLY A 198 1.62 13.23 -12.55
C GLY A 198 0.80 12.34 -11.62
N ALA A 199 -0.03 12.94 -10.75
CA ALA A 199 -1.03 12.21 -9.98
C ALA A 199 -2.07 11.57 -10.91
N THR A 200 -2.59 10.41 -10.54
CA THR A 200 -3.50 9.60 -11.37
C THR A 200 -4.80 9.24 -10.68
N ALA A 201 -4.93 9.50 -9.37
CA ALA A 201 -6.08 9.05 -8.58
C ALA A 201 -7.41 9.58 -9.12
N LYS A 202 -7.46 10.85 -9.54
CA LYS A 202 -8.68 11.44 -10.10
C LYS A 202 -9.16 10.70 -11.35
N GLU A 203 -8.25 10.48 -12.30
CA GLU A 203 -8.58 9.79 -13.56
C GLU A 203 -8.91 8.31 -13.31
N ARG A 204 -8.19 7.67 -12.38
CA ARG A 204 -8.42 6.28 -12.00
C ARG A 204 -9.78 6.07 -11.34
N ASN A 205 -10.22 7.00 -10.52
CA ASN A 205 -11.53 6.95 -9.87
C ASN A 205 -12.70 7.05 -10.85
N ASP A 206 -12.48 7.68 -12.02
CA ASP A 206 -13.46 7.81 -13.10
C ASP A 206 -13.45 6.60 -14.06
N GLN A 207 -12.58 5.61 -13.83
CA GLN A 207 -12.51 4.39 -14.65
C GLN A 207 -13.41 3.29 -14.09
N ILE A 208 -14.08 2.56 -14.98
CA ILE A 208 -14.84 1.35 -14.65
C ILE A 208 -14.10 0.16 -15.26
N GLY A 209 -13.64 -0.78 -14.40
CA GLY A 209 -12.90 -1.97 -14.85
C GLY A 209 -11.59 -1.67 -15.58
N GLY A 210 -10.94 -0.53 -15.27
CA GLY A 210 -9.69 -0.10 -15.91
C GLY A 210 -9.85 0.65 -17.24
N HIS A 211 -11.07 0.89 -17.69
CA HIS A 211 -11.39 1.65 -18.89
C HIS A 211 -12.10 2.95 -18.53
N LYS A 212 -11.90 4.00 -19.36
CA LYS A 212 -12.70 5.23 -19.24
C LYS A 212 -14.15 4.89 -19.56
N ALA A 213 -15.06 5.29 -18.66
CA ALA A 213 -16.50 5.22 -18.89
C ALA A 213 -16.92 6.23 -19.97
#